data_749c8d138a4056d10b375c7555ac79b6
#
_entry.id   749c8d138a4056d10b375c7555ac79b6
#
_cell.length_a   1.000
_cell.length_b   1.000
_cell.length_c   1.000
_cell.angle_alpha   90.00
_cell.angle_beta   90.00
_cell.angle_gamma   90.00
#
_symmetry.space_group_name_H-M   'P 1'
#
loop_
_entity.id
_entity.type
_entity.pdbx_description
1 polymer ?
#
loop_
_entity_poly.entity_id
_entity_poly.type
_entity_poly.pdbx_seq_one_letter_code
_entity_poly.pdbx_strand_id
1 'polypeptide(L)'
;MKYALINSVIYTKNEVLRDYAVVIEGEYIQSVIPQNELESGIKTIDLKGHNLTAGFIDLQLNGCGGVMFNDQTSVETLEIMQATNLKSGCTSFLPTFITAPDEDIKRAVNIMREYLNKHKNQALGLHIEGPYLSLEKKGVHRPEYIREATPEMKDFLCDNADVITKLTIAAENPTVQYIPDFVKAGIIVSIGHSNATYEVAKAAFHKGATFATHLHNAMSPISSGRAMGVVGAVLDSDVYTGIIVDGVHVNFGNVRLDKKAKGDKLCIVTDSLAAAGAPPELETFTFVGKPIYVKEGRCYDANGTIAGASITMMESIKNAVEYVEIPLAEAIRMSNLYPARAIGVDDRLGSVEAGKVANLAVFTKDYDVIGTVLNGEWKPN
;
A
#
# COMPACT_ATOMS: atom_id res chain seq x y z
N MET A 1 12.14 -26.62 1.08
CA MET A 1 13.61 -26.49 0.86
C MET A 1 14.18 -25.66 2.02
N LYS A 2 15.40 -25.97 2.51
CA LYS A 2 16.07 -25.21 3.56
C LYS A 2 17.34 -24.55 2.98
N TYR A 3 17.52 -23.25 3.22
CA TYR A 3 18.69 -22.49 2.78
C TYR A 3 18.88 -21.24 3.64
N ALA A 4 20.03 -20.59 3.53
CA ALA A 4 20.32 -19.37 4.26
C ALA A 4 20.74 -18.24 3.33
N LEU A 5 20.28 -17.01 3.62
CA LEU A 5 20.77 -15.76 3.05
C LEU A 5 21.90 -15.26 3.96
N ILE A 6 23.05 -14.97 3.37
CA ILE A 6 24.28 -14.59 4.09
C ILE A 6 24.89 -13.32 3.52
N ASN A 7 25.83 -12.73 4.24
CA ASN A 7 26.59 -11.56 3.82
C ASN A 7 25.70 -10.38 3.43
N SER A 8 24.77 -9.98 4.33
CA SER A 8 23.87 -8.84 4.09
C SER A 8 23.81 -7.90 5.30
N VAL A 9 23.31 -6.69 5.04
CA VAL A 9 22.88 -5.75 6.09
C VAL A 9 21.39 -5.98 6.30
N ILE A 10 21.00 -6.59 7.41
CA ILE A 10 19.65 -7.03 7.68
C ILE A 10 18.90 -5.95 8.47
N TYR A 11 17.82 -5.42 7.90
CA TYR A 11 16.91 -4.50 8.57
C TYR A 11 15.78 -5.29 9.23
N THR A 12 15.87 -5.46 10.53
CA THR A 12 14.83 -6.10 11.33
C THR A 12 13.80 -5.06 11.82
N LYS A 13 12.85 -5.49 12.63
CA LYS A 13 11.86 -4.61 13.26
C LYS A 13 12.49 -3.46 14.06
N ASN A 14 13.55 -3.77 14.83
CA ASN A 14 14.08 -2.86 15.84
C ASN A 14 15.52 -2.39 15.56
N GLU A 15 16.30 -3.16 14.82
CA GLU A 15 17.73 -2.97 14.69
C GLU A 15 18.24 -3.33 13.28
N VAL A 16 19.49 -2.98 13.02
CA VAL A 16 20.19 -3.33 11.79
C VAL A 16 21.33 -4.30 12.15
N LEU A 17 21.24 -5.52 11.65
CA LEU A 17 22.20 -6.59 11.93
C LEU A 17 23.22 -6.73 10.80
N ARG A 18 24.45 -7.06 11.17
CA ARG A 18 25.54 -7.42 10.27
C ARG A 18 26.16 -8.73 10.75
N ASP A 19 26.75 -9.49 9.84
CA ASP A 19 27.33 -10.80 10.15
C ASP A 19 26.30 -11.81 10.68
N TYR A 20 25.04 -11.64 10.29
CA TYR A 20 23.93 -12.56 10.56
C TYR A 20 23.49 -13.26 9.29
N ALA A 21 22.89 -14.44 9.45
CA ALA A 21 22.23 -15.22 8.42
C ALA A 21 20.73 -15.26 8.67
N VAL A 22 19.93 -15.21 7.59
CA VAL A 22 18.49 -15.51 7.63
C VAL A 22 18.28 -16.90 7.08
N VAL A 23 17.91 -17.85 7.94
CA VAL A 23 17.62 -19.23 7.56
C VAL A 23 16.15 -19.34 7.19
N ILE A 24 15.90 -19.86 5.99
CA ILE A 24 14.57 -20.06 5.44
C ILE A 24 14.31 -21.56 5.30
N GLU A 25 13.14 -22.00 5.77
CA GLU A 25 12.68 -23.37 5.65
C GLU A 25 11.20 -23.39 5.20
N GLY A 26 10.95 -24.02 4.04
CA GLY A 26 9.62 -23.94 3.43
C GLY A 26 9.25 -22.50 3.08
N GLU A 27 8.10 -22.05 3.55
CA GLU A 27 7.59 -20.68 3.35
C GLU A 27 8.00 -19.70 4.45
N TYR A 28 8.77 -20.13 5.48
CA TYR A 28 8.96 -19.36 6.70
C TYR A 28 10.43 -19.02 6.97
N ILE A 29 10.65 -17.91 7.67
CA ILE A 29 11.93 -17.60 8.31
C ILE A 29 12.05 -18.53 9.52
N GLN A 30 12.98 -19.47 9.48
CA GLN A 30 13.23 -20.38 10.58
C GLN A 30 13.98 -19.69 11.72
N SER A 31 15.02 -18.92 11.36
CA SER A 31 15.84 -18.21 12.35
C SER A 31 16.63 -17.06 11.73
N VAL A 32 17.02 -16.10 12.56
CA VAL A 32 17.99 -15.05 12.25
C VAL A 32 19.10 -15.19 13.29
N ILE A 33 20.28 -15.66 12.88
CA ILE A 33 21.37 -16.09 13.78
C ILE A 33 22.70 -15.49 13.33
N PRO A 34 23.70 -15.35 14.22
CA PRO A 34 25.06 -15.04 13.84
C PRO A 34 25.55 -16.00 12.74
N GLN A 35 26.19 -15.47 11.70
CA GLN A 35 26.57 -16.25 10.52
C GLN A 35 27.58 -17.38 10.85
N ASN A 36 28.38 -17.21 11.91
CA ASN A 36 29.31 -18.23 12.39
C ASN A 36 28.62 -19.40 13.15
N GLU A 37 27.34 -19.25 13.49
CA GLU A 37 26.50 -20.31 14.08
C GLU A 37 25.69 -21.09 13.04
N LEU A 38 25.87 -20.76 11.73
CA LEU A 38 25.15 -21.43 10.66
C LEU A 38 25.60 -22.89 10.57
N GLU A 39 24.61 -23.79 10.49
CA GLU A 39 24.82 -25.23 10.38
C GLU A 39 25.65 -25.56 9.12
N SER A 40 26.67 -26.41 9.27
CA SER A 40 27.50 -26.81 8.15
C SER A 40 26.73 -27.61 7.11
N GLY A 41 26.95 -27.31 5.81
CA GLY A 41 26.29 -28.01 4.71
C GLY A 41 24.93 -27.44 4.30
N ILE A 42 24.40 -26.43 5.00
CA ILE A 42 23.21 -25.71 4.52
C ILE A 42 23.52 -24.98 3.21
N LYS A 43 22.61 -25.04 2.23
CA LYS A 43 22.73 -24.25 1.00
C LYS A 43 22.68 -22.77 1.32
N THR A 44 23.61 -21.98 0.80
CA THR A 44 23.66 -20.53 1.03
C THR A 44 23.45 -19.75 -0.25
N ILE A 45 22.88 -18.56 -0.11
CA ILE A 45 22.83 -17.50 -1.13
C ILE A 45 23.59 -16.32 -0.55
N ASP A 46 24.72 -15.99 -1.19
CA ASP A 46 25.57 -14.85 -0.79
C ASP A 46 24.98 -13.54 -1.37
N LEU A 47 24.56 -12.64 -0.49
CA LEU A 47 23.98 -11.35 -0.84
C LEU A 47 25.03 -10.24 -0.99
N LYS A 48 26.34 -10.55 -0.94
CA LYS A 48 27.46 -9.65 -1.29
C LYS A 48 27.43 -8.28 -0.59
N GLY A 49 26.97 -8.22 0.63
CA GLY A 49 26.87 -6.99 1.43
C GLY A 49 25.65 -6.11 1.12
N HIS A 50 24.71 -6.57 0.29
CA HIS A 50 23.48 -5.83 0.00
C HIS A 50 22.51 -5.78 1.18
N ASN A 51 21.55 -4.85 1.10
CA ASN A 51 20.51 -4.68 2.10
C ASN A 51 19.47 -5.80 1.97
N LEU A 52 19.04 -6.35 3.11
CA LEU A 52 17.99 -7.35 3.23
C LEU A 52 16.93 -6.85 4.21
N THR A 53 15.69 -6.89 3.83
CA THR A 53 14.55 -6.51 4.66
C THR A 53 13.34 -7.41 4.40
N ALA A 54 12.31 -7.33 5.25
CA ALA A 54 11.00 -7.86 4.88
C ALA A 54 10.50 -7.16 3.61
N GLY A 55 9.84 -7.89 2.75
CA GLY A 55 9.24 -7.35 1.53
C GLY A 55 8.28 -6.21 1.84
N PHE A 56 8.22 -5.22 0.95
CA PHE A 56 7.35 -4.06 1.13
C PHE A 56 5.88 -4.44 0.92
N ILE A 57 5.00 -3.66 1.53
CA ILE A 57 3.54 -3.83 1.51
C ILE A 57 2.91 -2.52 1.07
N ASP A 58 2.30 -2.51 -0.11
CA ASP A 58 1.60 -1.34 -0.64
C ASP A 58 0.10 -1.43 -0.34
N LEU A 59 -0.44 -0.52 0.48
CA LEU A 59 -1.84 -0.53 0.88
C LEU A 59 -2.77 0.21 -0.10
N GLN A 60 -2.24 0.70 -1.23
CA GLN A 60 -3.02 1.39 -2.25
C GLN A 60 -2.32 1.35 -3.61
N LEU A 61 -2.81 0.50 -4.51
CA LEU A 61 -2.24 0.29 -5.84
C LEU A 61 -3.36 0.06 -6.87
N ASN A 62 -3.59 1.02 -7.77
CA ASN A 62 -4.62 0.93 -8.80
C ASN A 62 -4.18 0.13 -10.02
N GLY A 63 -2.87 0.19 -10.34
CA GLY A 63 -2.26 -0.49 -11.46
C GLY A 63 -0.74 -0.32 -11.46
N CYS A 64 -0.05 -1.15 -12.21
CA CYS A 64 1.37 -1.04 -12.52
C CYS A 64 1.73 -1.99 -13.67
N GLY A 65 2.93 -1.86 -14.25
CA GLY A 65 3.38 -2.76 -15.32
C GLY A 65 2.54 -2.69 -16.60
N GLY A 66 1.90 -1.56 -16.86
CA GLY A 66 1.08 -1.34 -18.05
C GLY A 66 -0.41 -1.69 -17.90
N VAL A 67 -0.86 -2.15 -16.73
CA VAL A 67 -2.26 -2.57 -16.51
C VAL A 67 -2.94 -1.78 -15.41
N MET A 68 -4.29 -1.69 -15.49
CA MET A 68 -5.16 -1.06 -14.50
C MET A 68 -6.24 -2.05 -14.04
N PHE A 69 -6.38 -2.24 -12.71
CA PHE A 69 -7.33 -3.22 -12.19
C PHE A 69 -8.79 -2.86 -12.46
N ASN A 70 -9.17 -1.57 -12.42
CA ASN A 70 -10.52 -1.13 -12.74
C ASN A 70 -10.92 -1.41 -14.19
N ASP A 71 -9.99 -1.21 -15.15
CA ASP A 71 -10.30 -1.34 -16.58
C ASP A 71 -10.15 -2.78 -17.07
N GLN A 72 -9.31 -3.57 -16.42
CA GLN A 72 -9.05 -4.97 -16.74
C GLN A 72 -9.20 -5.82 -15.47
N THR A 73 -10.44 -5.96 -14.98
CA THR A 73 -10.76 -6.68 -13.75
C THR A 73 -10.63 -8.19 -14.00
N SER A 74 -9.43 -8.74 -13.83
CA SER A 74 -9.11 -10.16 -14.04
C SER A 74 -7.98 -10.64 -13.12
N VAL A 75 -7.84 -11.96 -12.99
CA VAL A 75 -6.75 -12.61 -12.24
C VAL A 75 -5.40 -12.30 -12.91
N GLU A 76 -5.34 -12.31 -14.25
CA GLU A 76 -4.13 -12.03 -15.01
C GLU A 76 -3.61 -10.62 -14.74
N THR A 77 -4.51 -9.64 -14.60
CA THR A 77 -4.12 -8.26 -14.22
C THR A 77 -3.43 -8.25 -12.86
N LEU A 78 -3.98 -8.95 -11.87
CA LEU A 78 -3.39 -9.05 -10.54
C LEU A 78 -2.03 -9.78 -10.56
N GLU A 79 -1.87 -10.79 -11.43
CA GLU A 79 -0.60 -11.50 -11.63
C GLU A 79 0.47 -10.58 -12.25
N ILE A 80 0.10 -9.75 -13.25
CA ILE A 80 1.00 -8.74 -13.83
C ILE A 80 1.40 -7.70 -12.78
N MET A 81 0.45 -7.20 -11.99
CA MET A 81 0.72 -6.27 -10.89
C MET A 81 1.68 -6.89 -9.88
N GLN A 82 1.48 -8.14 -9.47
CA GLN A 82 2.38 -8.82 -8.55
C GLN A 82 3.79 -8.98 -9.14
N ALA A 83 3.90 -9.43 -10.38
CA ALA A 83 5.19 -9.61 -11.04
C ALA A 83 5.97 -8.29 -11.16
N THR A 84 5.26 -7.19 -11.41
CA THR A 84 5.85 -5.84 -11.47
C THR A 84 6.28 -5.37 -10.08
N ASN A 85 5.45 -5.57 -9.06
CA ASN A 85 5.75 -5.20 -7.68
C ASN A 85 7.01 -5.89 -7.14
N LEU A 86 7.22 -7.17 -7.46
CA LEU A 86 8.42 -7.90 -7.04
C LEU A 86 9.70 -7.21 -7.50
N LYS A 87 9.72 -6.62 -8.70
CA LYS A 87 10.87 -5.89 -9.24
C LYS A 87 11.23 -4.65 -8.41
N SER A 88 10.30 -4.11 -7.65
CA SER A 88 10.50 -2.98 -6.73
C SER A 88 10.63 -3.41 -5.27
N GLY A 89 10.74 -4.72 -4.98
CA GLY A 89 10.82 -5.26 -3.62
C GLY A 89 9.49 -5.31 -2.88
N CYS A 90 8.38 -4.92 -3.53
CA CYS A 90 7.04 -5.00 -2.96
C CYS A 90 6.51 -6.43 -3.14
N THR A 91 6.45 -7.19 -2.05
CA THR A 91 6.03 -8.60 -2.08
C THR A 91 4.54 -8.77 -1.84
N SER A 92 3.91 -7.76 -1.24
CA SER A 92 2.49 -7.81 -0.90
C SER A 92 1.81 -6.47 -1.14
N PHE A 93 0.51 -6.48 -1.49
CA PHE A 93 -0.21 -5.25 -1.80
C PHE A 93 -1.72 -5.39 -1.61
N LEU A 94 -2.42 -4.27 -1.57
CA LEU A 94 -3.87 -4.18 -1.72
C LEU A 94 -4.17 -3.61 -3.12
N PRO A 95 -4.61 -4.43 -4.08
CA PRO A 95 -5.14 -3.89 -5.31
C PRO A 95 -6.32 -2.98 -4.97
N THR A 96 -6.35 -1.80 -5.59
CA THR A 96 -7.35 -0.78 -5.32
C THR A 96 -8.36 -0.74 -6.45
N PHE A 97 -9.64 -0.87 -6.10
CA PHE A 97 -10.76 -0.75 -7.02
C PHE A 97 -11.54 0.51 -6.68
N ILE A 98 -11.46 1.51 -7.56
CA ILE A 98 -12.09 2.80 -7.31
C ILE A 98 -13.57 2.81 -7.72
N THR A 99 -14.25 3.89 -7.38
CA THR A 99 -15.68 4.15 -7.63
C THR A 99 -16.20 3.58 -8.96
N ALA A 100 -17.17 2.67 -8.85
CA ALA A 100 -17.81 1.96 -9.97
C ALA A 100 -19.26 1.58 -9.62
N PRO A 101 -20.06 1.08 -10.59
CA PRO A 101 -21.35 0.45 -10.32
C PRO A 101 -21.23 -0.73 -9.35
N ASP A 102 -22.30 -1.05 -8.60
CA ASP A 102 -22.31 -2.15 -7.62
C ASP A 102 -21.93 -3.49 -8.25
N GLU A 103 -22.40 -3.78 -9.45
CA GLU A 103 -22.09 -5.02 -10.16
C GLU A 103 -20.62 -5.16 -10.52
N ASP A 104 -19.94 -4.06 -10.82
CA ASP A 104 -18.50 -4.07 -11.08
C ASP A 104 -17.70 -4.28 -9.78
N ILE A 105 -18.14 -3.70 -8.66
CA ILE A 105 -17.57 -3.95 -7.33
C ILE A 105 -17.72 -5.43 -6.96
N LYS A 106 -18.92 -6.01 -7.16
CA LYS A 106 -19.17 -7.43 -6.90
C LYS A 106 -18.27 -8.33 -7.77
N ARG A 107 -18.08 -7.95 -9.05
CA ARG A 107 -17.17 -8.66 -9.95
C ARG A 107 -15.72 -8.59 -9.45
N ALA A 108 -15.25 -7.41 -9.02
CA ALA A 108 -13.90 -7.26 -8.48
C ALA A 108 -13.67 -8.12 -7.22
N VAL A 109 -14.66 -8.19 -6.33
CA VAL A 109 -14.62 -9.06 -5.15
C VAL A 109 -14.50 -10.54 -5.55
N ASN A 110 -15.26 -11.00 -6.55
CA ASN A 110 -15.19 -12.39 -7.03
C ASN A 110 -13.83 -12.70 -7.67
N ILE A 111 -13.29 -11.84 -8.51
CA ILE A 111 -11.94 -11.98 -9.10
C ILE A 111 -10.86 -11.99 -8.01
N MET A 112 -10.99 -11.10 -7.02
CA MET A 112 -10.04 -11.08 -5.90
C MET A 112 -10.10 -12.37 -5.09
N ARG A 113 -11.28 -12.93 -4.83
CA ARG A 113 -11.45 -14.23 -4.17
C ARG A 113 -10.76 -15.36 -4.95
N GLU A 114 -10.93 -15.38 -6.28
CA GLU A 114 -10.24 -16.35 -7.14
C GLU A 114 -8.71 -16.22 -7.04
N TYR A 115 -8.21 -14.98 -7.04
CA TYR A 115 -6.78 -14.71 -6.90
C TYR A 115 -6.24 -15.19 -5.54
N LEU A 116 -6.91 -14.83 -4.44
CA LEU A 116 -6.49 -15.20 -3.09
C LEU A 116 -6.42 -16.72 -2.88
N ASN A 117 -7.29 -17.48 -3.52
CA ASN A 117 -7.27 -18.94 -3.45
C ASN A 117 -6.02 -19.58 -4.09
N LYS A 118 -5.37 -18.86 -5.02
CA LYS A 118 -4.19 -19.35 -5.77
C LYS A 118 -2.87 -18.74 -5.27
N HIS A 119 -2.91 -17.52 -4.74
CA HIS A 119 -1.73 -16.69 -4.50
C HIS A 119 -1.67 -16.20 -3.04
N LYS A 120 -1.08 -17.01 -2.16
CA LYS A 120 -0.93 -16.67 -0.74
C LYS A 120 0.09 -15.56 -0.51
N ASN A 121 -0.19 -14.67 0.46
CA ASN A 121 0.73 -13.63 0.95
C ASN A 121 1.21 -12.64 -0.13
N GLN A 122 0.48 -12.52 -1.24
CA GLN A 122 0.74 -11.59 -2.33
C GLN A 122 -0.24 -10.41 -2.25
N ALA A 123 -1.38 -10.45 -2.94
CA ALA A 123 -2.42 -9.52 -2.52
C ALA A 123 -2.97 -9.93 -1.14
N LEU A 124 -3.22 -8.93 -0.29
CA LEU A 124 -3.66 -9.13 1.09
C LEU A 124 -5.15 -8.79 1.28
N GLY A 125 -5.94 -8.95 0.23
CA GLY A 125 -7.32 -8.55 0.11
C GLY A 125 -7.49 -7.34 -0.81
N LEU A 126 -8.72 -6.85 -0.93
CA LEU A 126 -9.10 -5.75 -1.81
C LEU A 126 -9.21 -4.44 -1.02
N HIS A 127 -8.71 -3.36 -1.58
CA HIS A 127 -9.05 -2.01 -1.18
C HIS A 127 -10.16 -1.47 -2.11
N ILE A 128 -11.31 -1.18 -1.56
CA ILE A 128 -12.40 -0.50 -2.28
C ILE A 128 -12.34 1.00 -1.94
N GLU A 129 -12.08 1.84 -2.94
CA GLU A 129 -11.99 3.27 -2.77
C GLU A 129 -13.24 3.96 -3.32
N GLY A 130 -14.15 4.29 -2.44
CA GLY A 130 -15.50 4.71 -2.79
C GLY A 130 -16.42 3.53 -3.06
N PRO A 131 -17.60 3.75 -3.66
CA PRO A 131 -18.15 4.99 -4.26
C PRO A 131 -18.72 6.00 -3.25
N TYR A 132 -18.54 5.80 -1.99
CA TYR A 132 -19.16 6.57 -0.90
C TYR A 132 -18.32 7.81 -0.55
N LEU A 133 -18.05 8.64 -1.56
CA LEU A 133 -17.09 9.76 -1.50
C LEU A 133 -17.81 11.12 -1.52
N SER A 134 -17.02 12.20 -1.38
CA SER A 134 -17.46 13.56 -1.60
C SER A 134 -17.37 13.93 -3.09
N LEU A 135 -18.44 14.49 -3.64
CA LEU A 135 -18.42 15.02 -5.03
C LEU A 135 -17.37 16.13 -5.20
N GLU A 136 -17.18 16.96 -4.17
CA GLU A 136 -16.22 18.08 -4.20
C GLU A 136 -14.77 17.60 -4.16
N LYS A 137 -14.53 16.39 -3.63
CA LYS A 137 -13.22 15.77 -3.51
C LYS A 137 -13.08 14.49 -4.35
N LYS A 138 -13.86 14.39 -5.42
CA LYS A 138 -13.90 13.18 -6.26
C LYS A 138 -12.59 12.83 -6.95
N GLY A 139 -11.69 13.79 -7.21
CA GLY A 139 -10.50 13.54 -8.01
C GLY A 139 -10.84 12.96 -9.38
N VAL A 140 -10.24 11.81 -9.73
CA VAL A 140 -10.47 11.10 -11.00
C VAL A 140 -11.73 10.22 -10.99
N HIS A 141 -12.36 10.00 -9.83
CA HIS A 141 -13.55 9.17 -9.70
C HIS A 141 -14.70 9.72 -10.54
N ARG A 142 -15.49 8.82 -11.11
CA ARG A 142 -16.64 9.17 -11.95
C ARG A 142 -17.79 9.67 -11.08
N PRO A 143 -18.19 10.96 -11.22
CA PRO A 143 -19.18 11.58 -10.33
C PRO A 143 -20.55 10.91 -10.39
N GLU A 144 -20.92 10.33 -11.55
CA GLU A 144 -22.20 9.63 -11.74
C GLU A 144 -22.34 8.36 -10.91
N TYR A 145 -21.23 7.83 -10.38
CA TYR A 145 -21.23 6.62 -9.52
C TYR A 145 -21.02 6.94 -8.05
N ILE A 146 -20.72 8.21 -7.68
CA ILE A 146 -20.62 8.61 -6.28
C ILE A 146 -22.01 8.62 -5.66
N ARG A 147 -22.17 7.91 -4.54
CA ARG A 147 -23.45 7.70 -3.87
C ARG A 147 -23.25 7.35 -2.40
N GLU A 148 -24.31 7.17 -1.66
CA GLU A 148 -24.33 6.51 -0.36
C GLU A 148 -24.52 4.98 -0.52
N ALA A 149 -24.12 4.22 0.48
CA ALA A 149 -24.32 2.77 0.49
C ALA A 149 -25.80 2.46 0.78
N THR A 150 -26.37 1.57 -0.03
CA THR A 150 -27.66 0.97 0.32
C THR A 150 -27.46 -0.11 1.41
N PRO A 151 -28.53 -0.47 2.19
CA PRO A 151 -28.45 -1.58 3.13
C PRO A 151 -27.95 -2.88 2.49
N GLU A 152 -28.38 -3.18 1.26
CA GLU A 152 -27.98 -4.39 0.51
C GLU A 152 -26.49 -4.37 0.20
N MET A 153 -25.94 -3.22 -0.23
CA MET A 153 -24.49 -3.11 -0.48
C MET A 153 -23.69 -3.14 0.83
N LYS A 154 -24.19 -2.54 1.91
CA LYS A 154 -23.56 -2.66 3.24
C LYS A 154 -23.50 -4.14 3.64
N ASP A 155 -24.59 -4.89 3.50
CA ASP A 155 -24.61 -6.32 3.82
C ASP A 155 -23.63 -7.10 2.91
N PHE A 156 -23.67 -6.86 1.59
CA PHE A 156 -22.72 -7.47 0.66
C PHE A 156 -21.24 -7.22 1.05
N LEU A 157 -20.88 -6.00 1.40
CA LEU A 157 -19.50 -5.68 1.80
C LEU A 157 -19.12 -6.41 3.10
N CYS A 158 -20.00 -6.43 4.10
CA CYS A 158 -19.78 -7.15 5.35
C CYS A 158 -19.63 -8.66 5.13
N ASP A 159 -20.49 -9.26 4.31
CA ASP A 159 -20.47 -10.70 4.01
C ASP A 159 -19.23 -11.15 3.23
N ASN A 160 -18.51 -10.21 2.60
CA ASN A 160 -17.28 -10.44 1.84
C ASN A 160 -16.03 -9.84 2.51
N ALA A 161 -16.06 -9.61 3.82
CA ALA A 161 -14.92 -9.07 4.58
C ALA A 161 -13.69 -9.98 4.58
N ASP A 162 -13.83 -11.26 4.24
CA ASP A 162 -12.74 -12.19 4.01
C ASP A 162 -11.89 -11.85 2.77
N VAL A 163 -12.46 -11.07 1.84
CA VAL A 163 -11.81 -10.59 0.60
C VAL A 163 -11.53 -9.10 0.67
N ILE A 164 -12.39 -8.31 1.34
CA ILE A 164 -12.30 -6.84 1.42
C ILE A 164 -11.52 -6.45 2.68
N THR A 165 -10.29 -6.01 2.52
CA THR A 165 -9.46 -5.60 3.65
C THR A 165 -9.69 -4.16 4.04
N LYS A 166 -9.86 -3.25 3.07
CA LYS A 166 -9.99 -1.81 3.32
C LYS A 166 -11.10 -1.19 2.48
N LEU A 167 -11.87 -0.30 3.10
CA LEU A 167 -12.92 0.49 2.45
C LEU A 167 -12.70 1.96 2.73
N THR A 168 -12.54 2.77 1.69
CA THR A 168 -12.42 4.23 1.80
C THR A 168 -13.77 4.90 1.58
N ILE A 169 -14.15 5.76 2.53
CA ILE A 169 -15.38 6.56 2.51
C ILE A 169 -15.07 8.02 2.90
N ALA A 170 -15.88 8.96 2.43
CA ALA A 170 -15.83 10.34 2.89
C ALA A 170 -16.52 10.49 4.26
N ALA A 171 -15.95 11.30 5.15
CA ALA A 171 -16.47 11.44 6.51
C ALA A 171 -17.86 12.10 6.57
N GLU A 172 -18.20 12.92 5.56
CA GLU A 172 -19.51 13.55 5.43
C GLU A 172 -20.54 12.71 4.65
N ASN A 173 -20.13 11.60 4.05
CA ASN A 173 -21.06 10.73 3.32
C ASN A 173 -21.94 9.97 4.32
N PRO A 174 -23.27 9.87 4.11
CA PRO A 174 -24.17 9.17 5.03
C PRO A 174 -23.79 7.71 5.34
N THR A 175 -23.00 7.07 4.46
CA THR A 175 -22.45 5.72 4.66
C THR A 175 -21.67 5.59 5.96
N VAL A 176 -21.18 6.67 6.57
CA VAL A 176 -20.49 6.65 7.88
C VAL A 176 -21.37 6.09 9.02
N GLN A 177 -22.67 6.00 8.84
CA GLN A 177 -23.56 5.31 9.80
C GLN A 177 -23.23 3.82 9.91
N TYR A 178 -22.70 3.20 8.85
CA TYR A 178 -22.37 1.77 8.77
C TYR A 178 -20.90 1.46 9.18
N ILE A 179 -20.11 2.46 9.59
CA ILE A 179 -18.73 2.21 10.06
C ILE A 179 -18.68 1.11 11.14
N PRO A 180 -19.54 1.09 12.17
CA PRO A 180 -19.50 0.03 13.18
C PRO A 180 -19.77 -1.37 12.60
N ASP A 181 -20.63 -1.49 11.58
CA ASP A 181 -20.93 -2.76 10.92
C ASP A 181 -19.72 -3.26 10.12
N PHE A 182 -19.09 -2.39 9.33
CA PHE A 182 -17.88 -2.72 8.57
C PHE A 182 -16.73 -3.14 9.49
N VAL A 183 -16.49 -2.40 10.56
CA VAL A 183 -15.46 -2.72 11.57
C VAL A 183 -15.74 -4.05 12.24
N LYS A 184 -17.01 -4.30 12.64
CA LYS A 184 -17.43 -5.58 13.23
C LYS A 184 -17.22 -6.77 12.28
N ALA A 185 -17.41 -6.56 10.98
CA ALA A 185 -17.14 -7.56 9.94
C ALA A 185 -15.65 -7.81 9.73
N GLY A 186 -14.74 -6.92 10.20
CA GLY A 186 -13.30 -7.01 10.03
C GLY A 186 -12.72 -6.13 8.92
N ILE A 187 -13.54 -5.25 8.32
CA ILE A 187 -13.09 -4.32 7.29
C ILE A 187 -12.45 -3.10 7.95
N ILE A 188 -11.28 -2.70 7.49
CA ILE A 188 -10.63 -1.47 7.89
C ILE A 188 -11.28 -0.30 7.16
N VAL A 189 -11.97 0.55 7.92
CA VAL A 189 -12.57 1.76 7.35
C VAL A 189 -11.54 2.88 7.31
N SER A 190 -11.37 3.46 6.13
CA SER A 190 -10.46 4.55 5.84
C SER A 190 -11.23 5.81 5.46
N ILE A 191 -10.82 6.96 5.99
CA ILE A 191 -11.37 8.26 5.59
C ILE A 191 -10.51 8.84 4.45
N GLY A 192 -11.15 9.16 3.34
CA GLY A 192 -10.51 9.75 2.16
C GLY A 192 -11.52 10.37 1.22
N HIS A 193 -11.07 11.13 0.22
CA HIS A 193 -11.93 11.84 -0.73
C HIS A 193 -13.08 12.60 -0.03
N SER A 194 -12.71 13.38 1.00
CA SER A 194 -13.63 14.00 1.94
C SER A 194 -13.40 15.50 2.06
N ASN A 195 -14.47 16.27 1.98
CA ASN A 195 -14.49 17.71 2.19
C ASN A 195 -15.02 18.08 3.59
N ALA A 196 -15.03 17.14 4.51
CA ALA A 196 -15.52 17.31 5.86
C ALA A 196 -14.77 18.38 6.66
N THR A 197 -15.42 18.89 7.69
CA THR A 197 -14.75 19.65 8.73
C THR A 197 -13.93 18.72 9.63
N TYR A 198 -13.06 19.30 10.45
CA TYR A 198 -12.29 18.59 11.45
C TYR A 198 -13.20 17.72 12.38
N GLU A 199 -14.29 18.32 12.89
CA GLU A 199 -15.21 17.67 13.82
C GLU A 199 -15.93 16.48 13.20
N VAL A 200 -16.34 16.61 11.94
CA VAL A 200 -17.00 15.54 11.18
C VAL A 200 -16.03 14.38 10.93
N ALA A 201 -14.79 14.68 10.55
CA ALA A 201 -13.75 13.65 10.37
C ALA A 201 -13.40 12.94 11.69
N LYS A 202 -13.25 13.69 12.81
CA LYS A 202 -13.03 13.12 14.15
C LYS A 202 -14.19 12.20 14.57
N ALA A 203 -15.44 12.58 14.26
CA ALA A 203 -16.61 11.75 14.56
C ALA A 203 -16.55 10.40 13.80
N ALA A 204 -16.07 10.37 12.54
CA ALA A 204 -15.89 9.14 11.79
C ALA A 204 -14.80 8.24 12.43
N PHE A 205 -13.68 8.80 12.89
CA PHE A 205 -12.68 8.06 13.64
C PHE A 205 -13.22 7.50 14.95
N HIS A 206 -14.00 8.25 15.70
CA HIS A 206 -14.66 7.76 16.93
C HIS A 206 -15.67 6.64 16.67
N LYS A 207 -16.25 6.54 15.47
CA LYS A 207 -17.10 5.42 15.06
C LYS A 207 -16.33 4.15 14.73
N GLY A 208 -14.99 4.21 14.62
CA GLY A 208 -14.12 3.07 14.40
C GLY A 208 -13.32 3.08 13.09
N ALA A 209 -13.34 4.17 12.32
CA ALA A 209 -12.38 4.31 11.20
C ALA A 209 -10.97 4.43 11.77
N THR A 210 -10.04 3.60 11.28
CA THR A 210 -8.68 3.47 11.82
C THR A 210 -7.59 3.86 10.83
N PHE A 211 -7.98 4.24 9.62
CA PHE A 211 -7.05 4.61 8.55
C PHE A 211 -7.51 5.91 7.86
N ALA A 212 -6.56 6.61 7.22
CA ALA A 212 -6.84 7.71 6.30
C ALA A 212 -6.09 7.48 4.98
N THR A 213 -6.79 7.64 3.86
CA THR A 213 -6.30 7.35 2.52
C THR A 213 -5.46 8.52 2.01
N HIS A 214 -4.27 8.27 1.45
CA HIS A 214 -3.36 9.23 0.76
C HIS A 214 -3.41 10.67 1.28
N LEU A 215 -2.98 10.86 2.54
CA LEU A 215 -2.99 12.14 3.26
C LEU A 215 -2.65 13.34 2.36
N HIS A 216 -3.36 14.44 2.50
CA HIS A 216 -3.41 15.67 1.70
C HIS A 216 -4.18 15.55 0.37
N ASN A 217 -4.22 14.39 -0.28
CA ASN A 217 -4.84 14.25 -1.57
C ASN A 217 -6.36 14.09 -1.41
N ALA A 218 -7.13 14.88 -2.17
CA ALA A 218 -8.59 14.90 -2.13
C ALA A 218 -9.18 15.02 -0.71
N MET A 219 -8.55 15.78 0.17
CA MET A 219 -9.01 16.10 1.53
C MET A 219 -9.18 17.61 1.72
N SER A 220 -10.07 18.03 2.63
CA SER A 220 -10.11 19.41 3.09
C SER A 220 -8.82 19.72 3.87
N PRO A 221 -8.10 20.82 3.51
CA PRO A 221 -6.80 21.14 4.08
C PRO A 221 -6.90 21.86 5.43
N ILE A 222 -5.76 22.01 6.10
CA ILE A 222 -5.60 23.00 7.16
C ILE A 222 -5.55 24.37 6.47
N SER A 223 -6.63 25.15 6.53
CA SER A 223 -6.75 26.44 5.85
C SER A 223 -6.49 27.65 6.75
N SER A 224 -6.54 27.47 8.06
CA SER A 224 -6.25 28.51 9.05
C SER A 224 -6.03 27.89 10.44
N GLY A 225 -5.60 28.70 11.41
CA GLY A 225 -5.54 28.26 12.82
C GLY A 225 -6.89 27.90 13.45
N ARG A 226 -8.00 28.09 12.73
CA ARG A 226 -9.36 27.77 13.18
C ARG A 226 -10.08 26.76 12.30
N ALA A 227 -9.46 26.31 11.21
CA ALA A 227 -10.06 25.38 10.26
C ALA A 227 -9.01 24.34 9.83
N MET A 228 -9.04 23.21 10.50
CA MET A 228 -8.06 22.12 10.33
C MET A 228 -8.45 21.12 9.24
N GLY A 229 -9.72 21.04 8.87
CA GLY A 229 -10.22 20.11 7.87
C GLY A 229 -9.93 18.64 8.20
N VAL A 230 -10.05 17.77 7.20
CA VAL A 230 -9.73 16.33 7.31
C VAL A 230 -8.25 16.11 7.57
N VAL A 231 -7.37 16.87 6.88
CA VAL A 231 -5.90 16.75 7.09
C VAL A 231 -5.54 16.95 8.56
N GLY A 232 -6.04 18.00 9.17
CA GLY A 232 -5.78 18.27 10.59
C GLY A 232 -6.39 17.22 11.52
N ALA A 233 -7.57 16.71 11.20
CA ALA A 233 -8.19 15.65 11.98
C ALA A 233 -7.37 14.35 11.94
N VAL A 234 -6.78 14.00 10.78
CA VAL A 234 -5.87 12.85 10.63
C VAL A 234 -4.61 13.05 11.46
N LEU A 235 -3.98 14.22 11.35
CA LEU A 235 -2.73 14.52 12.07
C LEU A 235 -2.91 14.51 13.59
N ASP A 236 -4.10 14.91 14.08
CA ASP A 236 -4.48 14.96 15.50
C ASP A 236 -5.18 13.68 16.00
N SER A 237 -5.13 12.58 15.26
CA SER A 237 -5.76 11.30 15.64
C SER A 237 -4.76 10.16 15.64
N ASP A 238 -4.99 9.14 16.48
CA ASP A 238 -4.16 7.93 16.53
C ASP A 238 -4.59 6.91 15.47
N VAL A 239 -4.81 7.37 14.23
CA VAL A 239 -5.13 6.52 13.08
C VAL A 239 -3.92 6.36 12.17
N TYR A 240 -3.83 5.24 11.47
CA TYR A 240 -2.85 5.10 10.39
C TYR A 240 -3.22 5.98 9.20
N THR A 241 -2.23 6.35 8.39
CA THR A 241 -2.49 7.05 7.14
C THR A 241 -1.48 6.67 6.07
N GLY A 242 -1.96 6.56 4.82
CA GLY A 242 -1.10 6.46 3.65
C GLY A 242 -0.58 7.82 3.21
N ILE A 243 0.64 7.85 2.67
CA ILE A 243 1.22 9.06 2.05
C ILE A 243 2.00 8.68 0.80
N ILE A 244 1.81 9.47 -0.28
CA ILE A 244 2.53 9.31 -1.54
C ILE A 244 3.82 10.14 -1.46
N VAL A 245 4.97 9.51 -1.71
CA VAL A 245 6.29 10.16 -1.56
C VAL A 245 6.97 10.32 -2.92
N ASP A 246 6.29 11.02 -3.83
CA ASP A 246 6.78 11.29 -5.18
C ASP A 246 7.21 12.75 -5.42
N GLY A 247 6.98 13.63 -4.44
CA GLY A 247 7.26 15.06 -4.55
C GLY A 247 6.32 15.83 -5.48
N VAL A 248 5.30 15.15 -6.02
CA VAL A 248 4.29 15.68 -6.94
C VAL A 248 2.95 15.80 -6.24
N HIS A 249 2.45 14.68 -5.69
CA HIS A 249 1.19 14.62 -4.94
C HIS A 249 1.31 15.27 -3.57
N VAL A 250 2.47 15.13 -2.92
CA VAL A 250 2.77 15.73 -1.62
C VAL A 250 4.18 16.35 -1.65
N ASN A 251 4.29 17.62 -1.27
CA ASN A 251 5.59 18.25 -1.10
C ASN A 251 6.41 17.53 -0.01
N PHE A 252 7.69 17.28 -0.26
CA PHE A 252 8.57 16.59 0.69
C PHE A 252 8.65 17.26 2.07
N GLY A 253 8.47 18.59 2.14
CA GLY A 253 8.36 19.33 3.41
C GLY A 253 7.12 18.90 4.21
N ASN A 254 5.97 18.68 3.56
CA ASN A 254 4.78 18.16 4.22
C ASN A 254 5.02 16.74 4.72
N VAL A 255 5.59 15.85 3.89
CA VAL A 255 5.92 14.47 4.32
C VAL A 255 6.79 14.48 5.58
N ARG A 256 7.77 15.41 5.67
CA ARG A 256 8.65 15.57 6.85
C ARG A 256 7.86 16.01 8.09
N LEU A 257 6.92 16.93 7.94
CA LEU A 257 6.05 17.40 9.04
C LEU A 257 5.08 16.30 9.48
N ASP A 258 4.47 15.61 8.51
CA ASP A 258 3.53 14.51 8.76
C ASP A 258 4.23 13.35 9.49
N LYS A 259 5.47 13.04 9.10
CA LYS A 259 6.26 12.01 9.80
C LYS A 259 6.50 12.38 11.26
N LYS A 260 6.76 13.66 11.57
CA LYS A 260 6.91 14.12 12.96
C LYS A 260 5.60 14.02 13.74
N ALA A 261 4.47 14.31 13.10
CA ALA A 261 3.15 14.25 13.73
C ALA A 261 2.64 12.83 13.93
N LYS A 262 2.83 11.96 12.93
CA LYS A 262 2.23 10.60 12.89
C LYS A 262 3.14 9.48 13.42
N GLY A 263 4.44 9.72 13.52
CA GLY A 263 5.37 8.69 14.01
C GLY A 263 5.26 7.38 13.22
N ASP A 264 4.96 6.29 13.90
CA ASP A 264 4.82 4.93 13.34
C ASP A 264 3.43 4.64 12.70
N LYS A 265 2.56 5.65 12.63
CA LYS A 265 1.26 5.56 11.95
C LYS A 265 1.28 6.09 10.50
N LEU A 266 2.43 6.54 9.99
CA LEU A 266 2.59 7.01 8.61
C LEU A 266 3.12 5.86 7.73
N CYS A 267 2.29 5.40 6.78
CA CYS A 267 2.62 4.34 5.83
C CYS A 267 2.93 4.94 4.45
N ILE A 268 4.01 4.53 3.80
CA ILE A 268 4.21 4.84 2.39
C ILE A 268 3.23 3.99 1.56
N VAL A 269 2.50 4.65 0.67
CA VAL A 269 1.67 4.03 -0.37
C VAL A 269 2.07 4.62 -1.72
N THR A 270 1.89 3.87 -2.79
CA THR A 270 2.22 4.40 -4.11
C THR A 270 1.05 5.13 -4.74
N ASP A 271 -0.17 4.64 -4.57
CA ASP A 271 -1.37 5.09 -5.31
C ASP A 271 -1.12 5.10 -6.82
N SER A 272 -0.33 4.13 -7.27
CA SER A 272 0.19 4.11 -8.62
C SER A 272 -0.82 3.60 -9.63
N LEU A 273 -0.61 4.07 -10.87
CA LEU A 273 -1.33 3.71 -12.08
C LEU A 273 -0.43 2.83 -12.97
N ALA A 274 -0.95 2.44 -14.13
CA ALA A 274 -0.31 1.56 -15.10
C ALA A 274 1.15 1.92 -15.43
N ALA A 275 1.53 3.20 -15.37
CA ALA A 275 2.87 3.67 -15.73
C ALA A 275 3.97 3.23 -14.75
N ALA A 276 3.62 2.91 -13.48
CA ALA A 276 4.61 2.47 -12.50
C ALA A 276 5.22 1.12 -12.91
N GLY A 277 6.55 1.05 -13.02
CA GLY A 277 7.25 -0.17 -13.44
C GLY A 277 6.89 -0.69 -14.84
N ALA A 278 6.20 0.11 -15.65
CA ALA A 278 5.89 -0.20 -17.03
C ALA A 278 7.12 -0.01 -17.95
N PRO A 279 7.13 -0.60 -19.15
CA PRO A 279 8.10 -0.27 -20.17
C PRO A 279 8.10 1.24 -20.47
N PRO A 280 9.28 1.85 -20.72
CA PRO A 280 9.41 3.29 -20.93
C PRO A 280 8.67 3.83 -22.16
N GLU A 281 8.25 2.96 -23.08
CA GLU A 281 7.46 3.28 -24.27
C GLU A 281 5.97 3.49 -23.97
N LEU A 282 5.49 3.26 -22.75
CA LEU A 282 4.11 3.48 -22.38
C LEU A 282 3.80 4.99 -22.31
N GLU A 283 3.22 5.53 -23.35
CA GLU A 283 2.85 6.95 -23.44
C GLU A 283 1.40 7.23 -22.99
N THR A 284 0.51 6.24 -23.13
CA THR A 284 -0.91 6.38 -22.82
C THR A 284 -1.51 5.07 -22.31
N PHE A 285 -2.50 5.17 -21.43
CA PHE A 285 -3.33 4.04 -20.99
C PHE A 285 -4.73 4.53 -20.63
N THR A 286 -5.65 3.62 -20.36
CA THR A 286 -7.01 3.96 -19.92
C THR A 286 -7.14 3.80 -18.40
N PHE A 287 -7.77 4.76 -17.74
CA PHE A 287 -8.18 4.66 -16.34
C PHE A 287 -9.65 5.07 -16.19
N VAL A 288 -10.50 4.13 -15.75
CA VAL A 288 -11.96 4.24 -15.65
C VAL A 288 -12.61 4.81 -16.92
N GLY A 289 -12.16 4.29 -18.06
CA GLY A 289 -12.66 4.68 -19.38
C GLY A 289 -12.16 6.03 -19.91
N LYS A 290 -11.18 6.66 -19.23
CA LYS A 290 -10.58 7.93 -19.67
C LYS A 290 -9.12 7.72 -20.08
N PRO A 291 -8.64 8.41 -21.15
CA PRO A 291 -7.24 8.35 -21.52
C PRO A 291 -6.38 9.10 -20.48
N ILE A 292 -5.30 8.47 -20.08
CA ILE A 292 -4.24 9.04 -19.24
C ILE A 292 -2.96 9.10 -20.06
N TYR A 293 -2.28 10.22 -20.01
CA TYR A 293 -1.04 10.51 -20.73
C TYR A 293 0.14 10.51 -19.76
N VAL A 294 1.19 9.78 -20.13
CA VAL A 294 2.45 9.74 -19.36
C VAL A 294 3.41 10.76 -19.93
N LYS A 295 3.83 11.72 -19.10
CA LYS A 295 4.81 12.76 -19.50
C LYS A 295 5.79 12.95 -18.34
N GLU A 296 7.08 12.84 -18.64
CA GLU A 296 8.15 13.05 -17.65
C GLU A 296 7.94 12.24 -16.36
N GLY A 297 7.51 10.97 -16.49
CA GLY A 297 7.25 10.10 -15.35
C GLY A 297 6.01 10.48 -14.51
N ARG A 298 5.07 11.25 -15.07
CA ARG A 298 3.82 11.67 -14.40
C ARG A 298 2.61 11.34 -15.25
N CYS A 299 1.49 11.08 -14.59
CA CYS A 299 0.23 10.74 -15.25
C CYS A 299 -0.73 11.93 -15.25
N TYR A 300 -1.27 12.29 -16.41
CA TYR A 300 -2.19 13.40 -16.59
C TYR A 300 -3.46 12.97 -17.34
N ASP A 301 -4.59 13.53 -16.97
CA ASP A 301 -5.81 13.44 -17.78
C ASP A 301 -5.73 14.35 -19.03
N ALA A 302 -6.76 14.30 -19.88
CA ALA A 302 -6.85 15.12 -21.10
C ALA A 302 -6.86 16.63 -20.82
N ASN A 303 -7.17 17.07 -19.61
CA ASN A 303 -7.20 18.48 -19.20
C ASN A 303 -5.87 18.92 -18.56
N GLY A 304 -4.88 18.03 -18.44
CA GLY A 304 -3.61 18.30 -17.79
C GLY A 304 -3.68 18.22 -16.25
N THR A 305 -4.75 17.67 -15.69
CA THR A 305 -4.86 17.41 -14.26
C THR A 305 -4.04 16.17 -13.92
N ILE A 306 -3.28 16.24 -12.81
CA ILE A 306 -2.52 15.07 -12.30
C ILE A 306 -3.53 13.99 -11.90
N ALA A 307 -3.33 12.78 -12.44
CA ALA A 307 -4.02 11.55 -12.03
C ALA A 307 -3.25 10.89 -10.88
N GLY A 308 -3.39 9.60 -10.63
CA GLY A 308 -2.58 8.90 -9.63
C GLY A 308 -1.07 8.87 -9.98
N ALA A 309 -0.27 8.34 -9.08
CA ALA A 309 1.18 8.34 -9.23
C ALA A 309 1.69 7.35 -10.29
N SER A 310 2.95 7.48 -10.64
CA SER A 310 3.69 6.54 -11.50
C SER A 310 4.95 6.00 -10.80
N ILE A 311 4.97 6.06 -9.47
CA ILE A 311 6.12 5.73 -8.64
C ILE A 311 6.05 4.29 -8.13
N THR A 312 7.17 3.60 -8.07
CA THR A 312 7.29 2.29 -7.42
C THR A 312 7.57 2.44 -5.92
N MET A 313 7.39 1.35 -5.14
CA MET A 313 7.67 1.39 -3.71
C MET A 313 9.14 1.68 -3.41
N MET A 314 10.10 1.11 -4.18
CA MET A 314 11.52 1.39 -3.96
C MET A 314 11.88 2.85 -4.27
N GLU A 315 11.32 3.44 -5.31
CA GLU A 315 11.51 4.87 -5.61
C GLU A 315 10.91 5.76 -4.50
N SER A 316 9.76 5.37 -3.93
CA SER A 316 9.16 6.08 -2.79
C SER A 316 10.07 6.03 -1.55
N ILE A 317 10.70 4.87 -1.27
CA ILE A 317 11.69 4.72 -0.19
C ILE A 317 12.92 5.58 -0.45
N LYS A 318 13.45 5.55 -1.68
CA LYS A 318 14.57 6.40 -2.09
C LYS A 318 14.26 7.87 -1.86
N ASN A 319 13.10 8.35 -2.31
CA ASN A 319 12.67 9.73 -2.11
C ASN A 319 12.52 10.08 -0.62
N ALA A 320 11.99 9.16 0.19
CA ALA A 320 11.88 9.35 1.63
C ALA A 320 13.25 9.56 2.30
N VAL A 321 14.27 8.85 1.83
CA VAL A 321 15.64 9.00 2.37
C VAL A 321 16.32 10.25 1.80
N GLU A 322 16.32 10.43 0.50
CA GLU A 322 17.14 11.46 -0.17
C GLU A 322 16.54 12.87 -0.06
N TYR A 323 15.21 13.01 -0.13
CA TYR A 323 14.55 14.33 -0.15
C TYR A 323 13.79 14.67 1.13
N VAL A 324 13.22 13.65 1.81
CA VAL A 324 12.54 13.87 3.10
C VAL A 324 13.51 13.77 4.27
N GLU A 325 14.70 13.17 4.07
CA GLU A 325 15.75 12.96 5.08
C GLU A 325 15.31 12.01 6.22
N ILE A 326 14.47 11.04 5.88
CA ILE A 326 14.08 9.96 6.79
C ILE A 326 15.20 8.90 6.80
N PRO A 327 15.69 8.44 7.95
CA PRO A 327 16.67 7.36 7.99
C PRO A 327 16.16 6.10 7.25
N LEU A 328 17.03 5.42 6.48
CA LEU A 328 16.65 4.26 5.66
C LEU A 328 15.89 3.19 6.45
N ALA A 329 16.35 2.84 7.65
CA ALA A 329 15.65 1.87 8.49
C ALA A 329 14.22 2.29 8.83
N GLU A 330 13.95 3.60 8.93
CA GLU A 330 12.62 4.13 9.20
C GLU A 330 11.76 4.15 7.93
N ALA A 331 12.30 4.56 6.78
CA ALA A 331 11.60 4.50 5.50
C ALA A 331 11.20 3.05 5.14
N ILE A 332 12.05 2.07 5.47
CA ILE A 332 11.74 0.64 5.36
C ILE A 332 10.55 0.28 6.26
N ARG A 333 10.54 0.67 7.55
CA ARG A 333 9.40 0.41 8.45
C ARG A 333 8.10 1.04 7.97
N MET A 334 8.17 2.24 7.38
CA MET A 334 7.01 2.90 6.77
C MET A 334 6.45 2.14 5.56
N SER A 335 7.23 1.25 4.96
CA SER A 335 6.87 0.49 3.75
C SER A 335 6.59 -0.99 4.02
N ASN A 336 6.85 -1.50 5.23
CA ASN A 336 6.60 -2.92 5.56
C ASN A 336 5.94 -3.10 6.94
N LEU A 337 6.58 -2.72 8.03
CA LEU A 337 6.06 -2.97 9.38
C LEU A 337 4.80 -2.16 9.68
N TYR A 338 4.79 -0.87 9.36
CA TYR A 338 3.63 -0.02 9.66
C TYR A 338 2.41 -0.37 8.80
N PRO A 339 2.56 -0.60 7.47
CA PRO A 339 1.47 -1.16 6.67
C PRO A 339 0.95 -2.51 7.20
N ALA A 340 1.85 -3.42 7.61
CA ALA A 340 1.45 -4.71 8.17
C ALA A 340 0.61 -4.54 9.44
N ARG A 341 1.02 -3.67 10.36
CA ARG A 341 0.25 -3.32 11.57
C ARG A 341 -1.08 -2.67 11.25
N ALA A 342 -1.08 -1.76 10.26
CA ALA A 342 -2.29 -1.03 9.88
C ALA A 342 -3.42 -1.95 9.40
N ILE A 343 -3.07 -3.10 8.82
CA ILE A 343 -4.04 -4.09 8.34
C ILE A 343 -4.05 -5.40 9.16
N GLY A 344 -3.35 -5.44 10.31
CA GLY A 344 -3.39 -6.56 11.26
C GLY A 344 -2.74 -7.85 10.73
N VAL A 345 -1.68 -7.75 9.93
CA VAL A 345 -0.92 -8.90 9.40
C VAL A 345 0.53 -8.94 9.90
N ASP A 346 0.86 -8.13 10.91
CA ASP A 346 2.21 -8.03 11.45
C ASP A 346 2.61 -9.22 12.33
N ASP A 347 1.70 -10.12 12.62
CA ASP A 347 1.97 -11.45 13.17
C ASP A 347 2.73 -12.36 12.19
N ARG A 348 2.53 -12.19 10.88
CA ARG A 348 3.08 -13.07 9.82
C ARG A 348 3.92 -12.37 8.75
N LEU A 349 3.82 -11.04 8.58
CA LEU A 349 4.52 -10.23 7.57
C LEU A 349 5.16 -8.98 8.19
N GLY A 350 5.89 -8.19 7.39
CA GLY A 350 6.33 -6.84 7.72
C GLY A 350 7.62 -6.72 8.52
N SER A 351 8.25 -7.81 8.94
CA SER A 351 9.57 -7.79 9.58
C SER A 351 10.37 -9.08 9.39
N VAL A 352 11.69 -9.00 9.49
CA VAL A 352 12.59 -10.16 9.43
C VAL A 352 12.70 -10.75 10.84
N GLU A 353 11.82 -11.70 11.14
CA GLU A 353 11.75 -12.38 12.45
C GLU A 353 11.43 -13.87 12.25
N ALA A 354 11.97 -14.72 13.13
CA ALA A 354 11.65 -16.15 13.11
C ALA A 354 10.15 -16.43 13.25
N GLY A 355 9.63 -17.38 12.49
CA GLY A 355 8.21 -17.76 12.44
C GLY A 355 7.38 -16.97 11.43
N LYS A 356 7.88 -15.88 10.88
CA LYS A 356 7.17 -15.12 9.85
C LYS A 356 7.37 -15.71 8.46
N VAL A 357 6.44 -15.40 7.57
CA VAL A 357 6.53 -15.75 6.15
C VAL A 357 7.78 -15.11 5.56
N ALA A 358 8.56 -15.90 4.84
CA ALA A 358 9.75 -15.42 4.16
C ALA A 358 9.36 -14.69 2.86
N ASN A 359 8.79 -13.50 3.03
CA ASN A 359 8.60 -12.49 2.01
C ASN A 359 9.63 -11.39 2.27
N LEU A 360 10.69 -11.34 1.46
CA LEU A 360 11.85 -10.49 1.69
C LEU A 360 12.23 -9.74 0.42
N ALA A 361 12.88 -8.59 0.59
CA ALA A 361 13.46 -7.79 -0.49
C ALA A 361 14.96 -7.60 -0.28
N VAL A 362 15.72 -7.72 -1.37
CA VAL A 362 17.17 -7.51 -1.37
C VAL A 362 17.51 -6.42 -2.39
N PHE A 363 18.22 -5.39 -1.94
CA PHE A 363 18.55 -4.25 -2.79
C PHE A 363 19.94 -3.67 -2.50
N THR A 364 20.51 -2.99 -3.48
CA THR A 364 21.81 -2.35 -3.39
C THR A 364 21.76 -1.06 -2.54
N LYS A 365 22.92 -0.49 -2.23
CA LYS A 365 23.00 0.85 -1.61
C LYS A 365 22.43 1.97 -2.51
N ASP A 366 22.34 1.72 -3.82
CA ASP A 366 21.83 2.66 -4.82
C ASP A 366 20.33 2.44 -5.12
N TYR A 367 19.66 1.61 -4.28
CA TYR A 367 18.23 1.25 -4.34
C TYR A 367 17.83 0.34 -5.51
N ASP A 368 18.77 -0.33 -6.18
CA ASP A 368 18.43 -1.33 -7.18
C ASP A 368 18.02 -2.64 -6.50
N VAL A 369 16.83 -3.12 -6.76
CA VAL A 369 16.35 -4.41 -6.25
C VAL A 369 16.99 -5.52 -7.04
N ILE A 370 17.77 -6.38 -6.38
CA ILE A 370 18.47 -7.51 -7.01
C ILE A 370 17.70 -8.83 -6.92
N GLY A 371 16.68 -8.88 -6.11
CA GLY A 371 15.79 -10.02 -5.99
C GLY A 371 14.89 -9.92 -4.77
N THR A 372 13.93 -10.82 -4.74
CA THR A 372 12.96 -10.98 -3.65
C THR A 372 12.90 -12.44 -3.21
N VAL A 373 12.44 -12.65 -1.99
CA VAL A 373 11.94 -13.97 -1.56
C VAL A 373 10.42 -13.84 -1.46
N LEU A 374 9.72 -14.76 -2.09
CA LEU A 374 8.26 -14.82 -2.04
C LEU A 374 7.84 -16.21 -1.54
N ASN A 375 7.18 -16.27 -0.39
CA ASN A 375 6.80 -17.53 0.26
C ASN A 375 7.97 -18.52 0.37
N GLY A 376 9.15 -18.02 0.75
CA GLY A 376 10.35 -18.82 0.91
C GLY A 376 11.09 -19.18 -0.38
N GLU A 377 10.63 -18.73 -1.53
CA GLU A 377 11.27 -18.94 -2.83
C GLU A 377 12.08 -17.73 -3.26
N TRP A 378 13.40 -17.89 -3.47
CA TRP A 378 14.27 -16.83 -4.01
C TRP A 378 13.98 -16.56 -5.48
N LYS A 379 13.72 -15.31 -5.81
CA LYS A 379 13.44 -14.79 -7.16
C LYS A 379 14.43 -13.66 -7.46
N PRO A 380 15.50 -13.92 -8.22
CA PRO A 380 16.40 -12.86 -8.67
C PRO A 380 15.71 -11.98 -9.72
N ASN A 381 16.04 -10.69 -9.74
CA ASN A 381 15.61 -9.74 -10.78
C ASN A 381 16.50 -9.80 -12.01
#